data_8aea4c4501a8dbe43614762caef47b6e
#
_entry.id   8aea4c4501a8dbe43614762caef47b6e
#
_cell.length_a   1.000
_cell.length_b   1.000
_cell.length_c   1.000
_cell.angle_alpha   90.00
_cell.angle_beta   90.00
_cell.angle_gamma   90.00
#
_symmetry.space_group_name_H-M   'P 1'
#
loop_
_entity.id
_entity.type
_entity.pdbx_description
1 polymer ?
#
loop_
_entity_poly.entity_id
_entity_poly.type
_entity_poly.pdbx_seq_one_letter_code
_entity_poly.pdbx_strand_id
1 'polypeptide(L)'
;FEEAARCGLRGERVTPDGGRFPPGVGAPLVLGGPRPSRSPFLRRPGILRSLIACWQRHPSLSYLFAGRGIGASGNAPRVDEGRDEALYELSIALERLPPGEVAEPWLVDRVLRHLLSDPAGDMRCAEIRVDELYDPARASRRLGRVTIGSFEMAPAAELVTLQALLLRGLVVRFARSPEMAAPRDWGDRLYDGFLLPRLLWRDFLEVLAELAAAGYPFQADWFEALVERRFPRLGRLQLGDVVLELRQALEPWPVLAEEATAGGMARFLDSARDRVQLTATGLTPGRHAVVCNGRRVPLQVTGVVGEYVAGVRYKASDPPATLHPLAPTVDVLEFDLIDTWSGRMLGGFSYRPTQPASQGGMVGAAMPSVPDIGPRPPENVRFAPVGLPVWQGRGRFEPRASAGRPVAAEVVGTDPARPYLLDLSFQG
;
A
#
# COMPACT_ATOMS: atom_id res chain seq x y z
N PHE A 1 -22.61 9.35 -1.38
CA PHE A 1 -21.66 10.37 -0.92
C PHE A 1 -22.34 11.69 -0.60
N GLU A 2 -23.13 12.27 -1.51
CA GLU A 2 -23.83 13.55 -1.29
C GLU A 2 -24.76 13.49 -0.07
N GLU A 3 -25.59 12.46 0.04
CA GLU A 3 -26.48 12.29 1.19
C GLU A 3 -25.70 12.05 2.49
N ALA A 4 -24.62 11.27 2.44
CA ALA A 4 -23.73 11.07 3.58
C ALA A 4 -23.11 12.41 4.04
N ALA A 5 -22.65 13.22 3.09
CA ALA A 5 -22.11 14.55 3.38
C ALA A 5 -23.16 15.49 3.98
N ARG A 6 -24.41 15.46 3.49
CA ARG A 6 -25.55 16.22 4.08
C ARG A 6 -25.85 15.79 5.52
N CYS A 7 -25.66 14.51 5.83
CA CYS A 7 -25.79 13.98 7.19
C CYS A 7 -24.52 14.18 8.06
N GLY A 8 -23.53 14.94 7.60
CA GLY A 8 -22.28 15.17 8.32
C GLY A 8 -21.33 13.97 8.34
N LEU A 9 -21.64 12.88 7.61
CA LEU A 9 -20.76 11.73 7.48
C LEU A 9 -19.65 12.04 6.47
N ARG A 10 -18.43 11.68 6.82
CA ARG A 10 -17.25 11.89 5.97
C ARG A 10 -16.51 10.58 5.77
N GLY A 11 -15.96 10.38 4.57
CA GLY A 11 -15.05 9.28 4.27
C GLY A 11 -13.63 9.49 4.82
N GLU A 12 -13.48 10.35 5.84
CA GLU A 12 -12.20 10.68 6.45
C GLU A 12 -12.36 10.81 7.96
N ARG A 13 -11.41 10.26 8.70
CA ARG A 13 -11.26 10.47 10.14
C ARG A 13 -10.26 11.59 10.36
N VAL A 14 -10.62 12.59 11.14
CA VAL A 14 -9.70 13.64 11.56
C VAL A 14 -9.11 13.24 12.91
N THR A 15 -7.79 13.20 12.99
CA THR A 15 -7.07 12.97 14.25
C THR A 15 -6.91 14.30 14.98
N PRO A 16 -6.68 14.28 16.31
CA PRO A 16 -6.54 15.50 17.13
C PRO A 16 -5.44 16.44 16.68
N ASP A 17 -4.41 15.92 16.00
CA ASP A 17 -3.32 16.69 15.40
C ASP A 17 -3.67 17.33 14.04
N GLY A 18 -4.97 17.27 13.64
CA GLY A 18 -5.44 17.80 12.36
C GLY A 18 -5.13 16.87 11.17
N GLY A 19 -4.49 15.75 11.40
CA GLY A 19 -4.24 14.74 10.35
C GLY A 19 -5.57 14.15 9.86
N ARG A 20 -5.69 14.01 8.54
CA ARG A 20 -6.85 13.35 7.93
C ARG A 20 -6.45 11.95 7.51
N PHE A 21 -7.18 10.97 7.98
CA PHE A 21 -6.99 9.57 7.65
C PHE A 21 -8.30 8.99 7.14
N PRO A 22 -8.21 8.01 6.25
CA PRO A 22 -9.37 7.19 5.98
C PRO A 22 -9.84 6.51 7.28
N PRO A 23 -11.13 6.29 7.42
CA PRO A 23 -11.65 5.49 8.53
C PRO A 23 -10.97 4.11 8.41
N GLY A 24 -10.30 3.67 9.48
CA GLY A 24 -9.42 2.48 9.48
C GLY A 24 -10.08 1.15 9.11
N VAL A 25 -11.34 1.16 8.70
CA VAL A 25 -12.07 0.02 8.14
C VAL A 25 -12.32 0.34 6.66
N GLY A 26 -11.79 -0.50 5.77
CA GLY A 26 -11.96 -0.34 4.33
C GLY A 26 -13.42 -0.36 3.89
N ALA A 27 -13.70 0.15 2.70
CA ALA A 27 -14.96 -0.02 2.02
C ALA A 27 -14.92 -1.32 1.22
N PRO A 28 -15.32 -2.46 1.77
CA PRO A 28 -15.23 -3.73 1.07
C PRO A 28 -16.11 -3.70 -0.17
N LEU A 29 -15.56 -4.15 -1.29
CA LEU A 29 -16.32 -4.34 -2.52
C LEU A 29 -16.81 -5.78 -2.59
N VAL A 30 -18.12 -5.94 -2.76
CA VAL A 30 -18.77 -7.25 -2.80
C VAL A 30 -19.13 -7.61 -4.23
N LEU A 31 -18.65 -8.75 -4.67
CA LEU A 31 -18.89 -9.31 -6.00
C LEU A 31 -19.77 -10.56 -5.90
N GLY A 32 -20.74 -10.68 -6.77
CA GLY A 32 -21.63 -11.85 -6.79
C GLY A 32 -22.55 -11.87 -7.99
N GLY A 33 -23.47 -12.83 -8.00
CA GLY A 33 -24.54 -12.91 -8.99
C GLY A 33 -25.86 -12.31 -8.47
N PRO A 34 -26.86 -12.16 -9.32
CA PRO A 34 -28.20 -11.68 -8.93
C PRO A 34 -28.92 -12.61 -7.94
N ARG A 35 -28.48 -13.86 -7.87
CA ARG A 35 -28.92 -14.87 -6.91
C ARG A 35 -27.72 -15.77 -6.59
N PRO A 36 -27.65 -16.39 -5.39
CA PRO A 36 -26.55 -17.29 -5.03
C PRO A 36 -26.29 -18.39 -6.07
N SER A 37 -27.35 -19.02 -6.60
CA SER A 37 -27.24 -20.05 -7.63
C SER A 37 -26.71 -19.56 -8.98
N ARG A 38 -26.67 -18.25 -9.20
CA ARG A 38 -26.11 -17.62 -10.40
C ARG A 38 -24.78 -16.92 -10.14
N SER A 39 -24.16 -17.19 -8.98
CA SER A 39 -22.82 -16.66 -8.71
C SER A 39 -21.82 -17.23 -9.71
N PRO A 40 -21.05 -16.36 -10.40
CA PRO A 40 -20.02 -16.80 -11.32
C PRO A 40 -18.92 -17.60 -10.61
N PHE A 41 -18.65 -17.25 -9.35
CA PHE A 41 -17.60 -17.88 -8.55
C PHE A 41 -17.95 -19.29 -8.07
N LEU A 42 -19.24 -19.57 -7.86
CA LEU A 42 -19.71 -20.91 -7.52
C LEU A 42 -19.82 -21.80 -8.77
N ARG A 43 -20.32 -21.25 -9.87
CA ARG A 43 -20.51 -22.03 -11.11
C ARG A 43 -19.20 -22.29 -11.84
N ARG A 44 -18.27 -21.35 -11.80
CA ARG A 44 -16.98 -21.39 -12.51
C ARG A 44 -15.85 -20.99 -11.56
N PRO A 45 -15.40 -21.89 -10.68
CA PRO A 45 -14.37 -21.59 -9.66
C PRO A 45 -13.05 -21.12 -10.27
N GLY A 46 -12.77 -21.44 -11.53
CA GLY A 46 -11.62 -20.95 -12.27
C GLY A 46 -11.53 -19.42 -12.35
N ILE A 47 -12.68 -18.71 -12.28
CA ILE A 47 -12.68 -17.23 -12.19
C ILE A 47 -12.08 -16.78 -10.87
N LEU A 48 -12.51 -17.38 -9.77
CA LEU A 48 -11.98 -17.04 -8.43
C LEU A 48 -10.52 -17.45 -8.30
N ARG A 49 -10.16 -18.64 -8.79
CA ARG A 49 -8.76 -19.09 -8.87
C ARG A 49 -7.88 -18.05 -9.56
N SER A 50 -8.29 -17.61 -10.76
CA SER A 50 -7.54 -16.62 -11.54
C SER A 50 -7.45 -15.28 -10.82
N LEU A 51 -8.54 -14.84 -10.17
CA LEU A 51 -8.58 -13.61 -9.41
C LEU A 51 -7.59 -13.65 -8.23
N ILE A 52 -7.60 -14.73 -7.45
CA ILE A 52 -6.69 -14.91 -6.31
C ILE A 52 -5.23 -14.96 -6.78
N ALA A 53 -4.93 -15.73 -7.83
CA ALA A 53 -3.57 -15.85 -8.35
C ALA A 53 -3.05 -14.51 -8.92
N CYS A 54 -3.86 -13.80 -9.70
CA CYS A 54 -3.53 -12.47 -10.22
C CYS A 54 -3.32 -11.47 -9.07
N TRP A 55 -4.20 -11.47 -8.08
CA TRP A 55 -4.10 -10.57 -6.92
C TRP A 55 -2.82 -10.81 -6.13
N GLN A 56 -2.48 -12.06 -5.89
CA GLN A 56 -1.26 -12.41 -5.20
C GLN A 56 -0.01 -12.04 -6.00
N ARG A 57 -0.04 -12.22 -7.32
CA ARG A 57 1.08 -11.89 -8.21
C ARG A 57 1.29 -10.39 -8.44
N HIS A 58 0.28 -9.57 -8.17
CA HIS A 58 0.33 -8.12 -8.31
C HIS A 58 0.08 -7.41 -6.97
N PRO A 59 1.13 -7.18 -6.16
CA PRO A 59 1.01 -6.48 -4.89
C PRO A 59 0.37 -5.10 -4.98
N SER A 60 0.38 -4.47 -6.16
CA SER A 60 -0.28 -3.20 -6.40
C SER A 60 -1.80 -3.25 -6.22
N LEU A 61 -2.43 -4.39 -6.50
CA LEU A 61 -3.88 -4.57 -6.30
C LEU A 61 -4.27 -4.50 -4.81
N SER A 62 -3.33 -4.86 -3.94
CA SER A 62 -3.48 -4.70 -2.50
C SER A 62 -3.03 -3.31 -2.04
N TYR A 63 -1.73 -3.03 -2.15
CA TYR A 63 -1.10 -1.89 -1.48
C TYR A 63 -1.44 -0.52 -2.06
N LEU A 64 -1.78 -0.44 -3.35
CA LEU A 64 -2.18 0.83 -3.96
C LEU A 64 -3.55 1.31 -3.42
N PHE A 65 -4.42 0.38 -3.07
CA PHE A 65 -5.80 0.66 -2.67
C PHE A 65 -6.06 0.49 -1.17
N ALA A 66 -5.18 -0.16 -0.45
CA ALA A 66 -5.33 -0.40 0.99
C ALA A 66 -5.11 0.88 1.81
N GLY A 67 -5.61 0.88 3.05
CA GLY A 67 -5.31 1.90 4.04
C GLY A 67 -3.86 1.87 4.53
N ARG A 68 -3.56 2.63 5.58
CA ARG A 68 -2.22 2.62 6.20
C ARG A 68 -1.92 1.34 6.96
N GLY A 69 -2.95 0.65 7.47
CA GLY A 69 -2.80 -0.59 8.22
C GLY A 69 -2.57 -1.78 7.30
N ILE A 70 -1.40 -1.85 6.67
CA ILE A 70 -0.95 -2.95 5.82
C ILE A 70 0.00 -3.88 6.57
N GLY A 71 0.29 -5.05 5.99
CA GLY A 71 1.13 -6.07 6.59
C GLY A 71 0.34 -7.14 7.31
N ALA A 72 1.03 -8.12 7.87
CA ALA A 72 0.43 -9.27 8.57
C ALA A 72 -0.55 -8.87 9.69
N SER A 73 -0.32 -7.72 10.32
CA SER A 73 -1.16 -7.14 11.38
C SER A 73 -2.19 -6.14 10.85
N GLY A 74 -2.26 -5.95 9.54
CA GLY A 74 -3.17 -5.02 8.90
C GLY A 74 -4.63 -5.47 8.96
N ASN A 75 -5.52 -4.58 8.53
CA ASN A 75 -6.97 -4.85 8.53
C ASN A 75 -7.41 -5.91 7.50
N ALA A 76 -6.61 -6.10 6.46
CA ALA A 76 -6.88 -7.06 5.40
C ALA A 76 -5.55 -7.58 4.85
N PRO A 77 -4.85 -8.45 5.62
CA PRO A 77 -3.56 -8.97 5.22
C PRO A 77 -3.68 -9.82 3.96
N ARG A 78 -2.65 -9.76 3.15
CA ARG A 78 -2.49 -10.62 1.98
C ARG A 78 -2.22 -12.05 2.44
N VAL A 79 -2.49 -13.00 1.58
CA VAL A 79 -2.22 -14.42 1.86
C VAL A 79 -0.74 -14.71 2.10
N ASP A 80 0.14 -13.95 1.43
CA ASP A 80 1.60 -14.03 1.58
C ASP A 80 2.16 -13.23 2.76
N GLU A 81 1.31 -12.57 3.53
CA GLU A 81 1.65 -11.91 4.80
C GLU A 81 1.29 -12.75 6.03
N GLY A 82 0.66 -13.89 5.79
CA GLY A 82 0.20 -14.79 6.85
C GLY A 82 1.29 -15.74 7.34
N ARG A 83 0.98 -17.05 7.27
CA ARG A 83 1.92 -18.12 7.65
C ARG A 83 2.96 -18.35 6.55
N ASP A 84 4.15 -18.77 6.93
CA ASP A 84 5.28 -19.01 6.00
C ASP A 84 4.91 -19.99 4.87
N GLU A 85 4.12 -21.03 5.17
CA GLU A 85 3.70 -22.04 4.19
C GLU A 85 2.41 -21.69 3.44
N ALA A 86 1.81 -20.52 3.71
CA ALA A 86 0.51 -20.16 3.15
C ALA A 86 0.48 -20.16 1.62
N LEU A 87 1.56 -19.74 0.97
CA LEU A 87 1.66 -19.76 -0.50
C LEU A 87 1.75 -21.17 -1.07
N TYR A 88 2.47 -22.07 -0.41
CA TYR A 88 2.59 -23.47 -0.84
C TYR A 88 1.23 -24.16 -0.75
N GLU A 89 0.54 -24.02 0.39
CA GLU A 89 -0.80 -24.55 0.60
C GLU A 89 -1.78 -23.95 -0.40
N LEU A 90 -1.71 -22.63 -0.65
CA LEU A 90 -2.55 -21.95 -1.64
C LEU A 90 -2.31 -22.49 -3.06
N SER A 91 -1.07 -22.73 -3.45
CA SER A 91 -0.75 -23.32 -4.76
C SER A 91 -1.43 -24.66 -4.96
N ILE A 92 -1.33 -25.55 -3.98
CA ILE A 92 -2.01 -26.87 -4.00
C ILE A 92 -3.54 -26.70 -4.08
N ALA A 93 -4.07 -25.77 -3.29
CA ALA A 93 -5.51 -25.52 -3.26
C ALA A 93 -6.03 -24.99 -4.61
N LEU A 94 -5.33 -24.05 -5.20
CA LEU A 94 -5.70 -23.47 -6.49
C LEU A 94 -5.64 -24.51 -7.63
N GLU A 95 -4.73 -25.46 -7.59
CA GLU A 95 -4.67 -26.58 -8.54
C GLU A 95 -5.90 -27.50 -8.45
N ARG A 96 -6.55 -27.59 -7.29
CA ARG A 96 -7.76 -28.39 -7.08
C ARG A 96 -9.03 -27.69 -7.58
N LEU A 97 -8.97 -26.41 -7.88
CA LEU A 97 -10.12 -25.68 -8.42
C LEU A 97 -10.16 -25.84 -9.95
N PRO A 98 -11.19 -26.47 -10.50
CA PRO A 98 -11.30 -26.67 -11.93
C PRO A 98 -11.57 -25.35 -12.67
N PRO A 99 -11.06 -25.20 -13.91
CA PRO A 99 -11.26 -23.98 -14.70
C PRO A 99 -12.69 -23.83 -15.22
N GLY A 100 -13.41 -24.93 -15.37
CA GLY A 100 -14.74 -25.00 -15.97
C GLY A 100 -15.89 -24.89 -14.97
N GLU A 101 -17.10 -25.26 -15.45
CA GLU A 101 -18.28 -25.29 -14.60
C GLU A 101 -18.26 -26.51 -13.66
N VAL A 102 -18.74 -26.29 -12.44
CA VAL A 102 -18.89 -27.35 -11.43
C VAL A 102 -20.31 -27.40 -10.90
N ALA A 103 -20.72 -28.60 -10.52
CA ALA A 103 -22.03 -28.84 -9.91
C ALA A 103 -22.00 -28.67 -8.38
N GLU A 104 -20.82 -28.80 -7.77
CA GLU A 104 -20.62 -28.85 -6.33
C GLU A 104 -20.31 -27.46 -5.75
N PRO A 105 -21.30 -26.71 -5.27
CA PRO A 105 -21.09 -25.33 -4.80
C PRO A 105 -20.23 -25.26 -3.53
N TRP A 106 -20.12 -26.36 -2.78
CA TRP A 106 -19.32 -26.46 -1.55
C TRP A 106 -17.82 -26.64 -1.81
N LEU A 107 -17.41 -26.95 -3.04
CA LEU A 107 -16.01 -27.25 -3.38
C LEU A 107 -15.08 -26.08 -3.04
N VAL A 108 -15.45 -24.87 -3.47
CA VAL A 108 -14.63 -23.67 -3.27
C VAL A 108 -14.42 -23.41 -1.79
N ASP A 109 -15.48 -23.50 -0.98
CA ASP A 109 -15.39 -23.33 0.46
C ASP A 109 -14.45 -24.35 1.09
N ARG A 110 -14.58 -25.62 0.73
CA ARG A 110 -13.74 -26.69 1.26
C ARG A 110 -12.26 -26.51 0.93
N VAL A 111 -11.96 -25.97 -0.23
CA VAL A 111 -10.58 -25.79 -0.71
C VAL A 111 -9.94 -24.55 -0.14
N LEU A 112 -10.68 -23.44 0.03
CA LEU A 112 -10.10 -22.14 0.34
C LEU A 112 -10.37 -21.63 1.76
N ARG A 113 -11.29 -22.25 2.52
CA ARG A 113 -11.80 -21.75 3.80
C ARG A 113 -10.72 -21.36 4.80
N HIS A 114 -9.64 -22.12 4.92
CA HIS A 114 -8.59 -21.92 5.92
C HIS A 114 -7.32 -21.28 5.36
N LEU A 115 -7.32 -20.97 4.08
CA LEU A 115 -6.16 -20.38 3.41
C LEU A 115 -6.30 -18.87 3.26
N LEU A 116 -7.53 -18.39 3.03
CA LEU A 116 -7.85 -16.96 2.95
C LEU A 116 -8.30 -16.47 4.33
N SER A 117 -7.33 -16.29 5.21
CA SER A 117 -7.54 -15.85 6.60
C SER A 117 -6.38 -14.97 7.04
N ASP A 118 -6.58 -14.19 8.10
CA ASP A 118 -5.48 -13.49 8.76
C ASP A 118 -4.58 -14.49 9.54
N PRO A 119 -3.45 -14.04 10.10
CA PRO A 119 -2.57 -14.89 10.90
C PRO A 119 -3.25 -15.54 12.11
N ALA A 120 -4.34 -14.94 12.62
CA ALA A 120 -5.14 -15.51 13.70
C ALA A 120 -6.18 -16.54 13.23
N GLY A 121 -6.31 -16.76 11.91
CA GLY A 121 -7.28 -17.69 11.30
C GLY A 121 -8.67 -17.08 11.08
N ASP A 122 -8.85 -15.76 11.23
CA ASP A 122 -10.13 -15.10 10.93
C ASP A 122 -10.26 -14.77 9.43
N MET A 123 -11.15 -15.49 8.76
CA MET A 123 -11.44 -15.27 7.34
C MET A 123 -12.10 -13.91 7.05
N ARG A 124 -12.71 -13.28 8.05
CA ARG A 124 -13.36 -11.96 7.89
C ARG A 124 -12.37 -10.82 7.83
N CYS A 125 -11.13 -11.08 8.25
CA CYS A 125 -10.03 -10.12 8.17
C CYS A 125 -9.16 -10.33 6.92
N ALA A 126 -9.38 -11.38 6.14
CA ALA A 126 -8.63 -11.63 4.91
C ALA A 126 -8.91 -10.58 3.83
N GLU A 127 -7.92 -10.35 2.98
CA GLU A 127 -8.01 -9.44 1.84
C GLU A 127 -9.09 -9.89 0.83
N ILE A 128 -9.11 -11.18 0.50
CA ILE A 128 -10.15 -11.80 -0.33
C ILE A 128 -10.95 -12.74 0.54
N ARG A 129 -12.23 -12.43 0.75
CA ARG A 129 -13.11 -13.19 1.65
C ARG A 129 -14.08 -14.03 0.86
N VAL A 130 -14.16 -15.31 1.22
CA VAL A 130 -15.05 -16.31 0.62
C VAL A 130 -16.06 -16.86 1.64
N ASP A 131 -16.10 -16.33 2.84
CA ASP A 131 -16.94 -16.80 3.95
C ASP A 131 -18.44 -16.67 3.69
N GLU A 132 -18.86 -15.80 2.77
CA GLU A 132 -20.24 -15.64 2.29
C GLU A 132 -20.50 -16.31 0.93
N LEU A 133 -19.52 -17.01 0.38
CA LEU A 133 -19.67 -17.65 -0.91
C LEU A 133 -20.58 -18.89 -0.78
N TYR A 134 -20.19 -19.86 0.02
CA TYR A 134 -20.99 -21.02 0.34
C TYR A 134 -20.48 -21.70 1.63
N ASP A 135 -21.17 -21.50 2.74
CA ASP A 135 -20.87 -22.22 3.98
C ASP A 135 -21.79 -23.45 4.08
N PRO A 136 -21.25 -24.68 4.02
CA PRO A 136 -22.06 -25.89 4.15
C PRO A 136 -22.80 -26.00 5.49
N ALA A 137 -22.20 -25.46 6.56
CA ALA A 137 -22.75 -25.55 7.91
C ALA A 137 -23.79 -24.44 8.20
N ARG A 138 -23.77 -23.32 7.47
CA ARG A 138 -24.59 -22.15 7.76
C ARG A 138 -25.33 -21.65 6.51
N ALA A 139 -26.64 -21.93 6.42
CA ALA A 139 -27.47 -21.51 5.29
C ALA A 139 -27.46 -19.99 5.06
N SER A 140 -27.37 -19.19 6.15
CA SER A 140 -27.30 -17.73 6.09
C SER A 140 -26.01 -17.19 5.42
N ARG A 141 -24.99 -18.01 5.23
CA ARG A 141 -23.73 -17.68 4.56
C ARG A 141 -23.59 -18.32 3.17
N ARG A 142 -24.68 -18.75 2.57
CA ARG A 142 -24.76 -19.28 1.18
C ARG A 142 -25.22 -18.18 0.23
N LEU A 143 -24.49 -17.05 0.22
CA LEU A 143 -24.91 -15.84 -0.50
C LEU A 143 -24.30 -15.75 -1.90
N GLY A 144 -23.36 -16.62 -2.25
CA GLY A 144 -22.69 -16.61 -3.56
C GLY A 144 -21.83 -15.37 -3.78
N ARG A 145 -21.27 -14.79 -2.71
CA ARG A 145 -20.52 -13.53 -2.71
C ARG A 145 -19.05 -13.75 -2.38
N VAL A 146 -18.22 -12.99 -3.06
CA VAL A 146 -16.80 -12.78 -2.75
C VAL A 146 -16.62 -11.32 -2.36
N THR A 147 -15.91 -11.08 -1.29
CA THR A 147 -15.67 -9.73 -0.80
C THR A 147 -14.18 -9.39 -0.89
N ILE A 148 -13.87 -8.25 -1.50
CA ILE A 148 -12.51 -7.68 -1.50
C ILE A 148 -12.45 -6.68 -0.37
N GLY A 149 -11.68 -7.01 0.68
CA GLY A 149 -11.61 -6.27 1.93
C GLY A 149 -10.46 -5.27 2.02
N SER A 150 -9.48 -5.33 1.10
CA SER A 150 -8.28 -4.49 1.12
C SER A 150 -8.53 -3.03 0.77
N PHE A 151 -9.64 -2.70 0.10
CA PHE A 151 -9.88 -1.35 -0.38
C PHE A 151 -10.27 -0.40 0.76
N GLU A 152 -9.52 0.68 0.86
CA GLU A 152 -9.81 1.81 1.72
C GLU A 152 -11.05 2.58 1.21
N MET A 153 -11.80 3.21 2.12
CA MET A 153 -12.87 4.11 1.73
C MET A 153 -12.30 5.24 0.86
N ALA A 154 -12.70 5.24 -0.39
CA ALA A 154 -12.29 6.30 -1.30
C ALA A 154 -12.97 7.63 -0.91
N PRO A 155 -12.30 8.77 -1.06
CA PRO A 155 -12.84 10.08 -0.68
C PRO A 155 -13.93 10.58 -1.64
N ALA A 156 -14.08 9.95 -2.80
CA ALA A 156 -15.01 10.37 -3.84
C ALA A 156 -15.70 9.16 -4.48
N ALA A 157 -16.95 9.33 -4.92
CA ALA A 157 -17.76 8.27 -5.52
C ALA A 157 -17.15 7.75 -6.83
N GLU A 158 -16.48 8.61 -7.58
CA GLU A 158 -15.81 8.31 -8.84
C GLU A 158 -14.70 7.27 -8.63
N LEU A 159 -13.93 7.41 -7.54
CA LEU A 159 -12.87 6.45 -7.21
C LEU A 159 -13.44 5.09 -6.79
N VAL A 160 -14.54 5.06 -6.03
CA VAL A 160 -15.22 3.79 -5.72
C VAL A 160 -15.72 3.13 -7.00
N THR A 161 -16.28 3.92 -7.91
CA THR A 161 -16.76 3.43 -9.22
C THR A 161 -15.58 2.88 -10.04
N LEU A 162 -14.45 3.57 -10.06
CA LEU A 162 -13.25 3.16 -10.77
C LEU A 162 -12.69 1.85 -10.19
N GLN A 163 -12.64 1.71 -8.85
CA GLN A 163 -12.26 0.48 -8.17
C GLN A 163 -13.19 -0.68 -8.53
N ALA A 164 -14.50 -0.44 -8.52
CA ALA A 164 -15.49 -1.44 -8.90
C ALA A 164 -15.38 -1.84 -10.38
N LEU A 165 -15.10 -0.89 -11.27
CA LEU A 165 -14.84 -1.16 -12.69
C LEU A 165 -13.58 -1.99 -12.89
N LEU A 166 -12.49 -1.69 -12.20
CA LEU A 166 -11.25 -2.48 -12.23
C LEU A 166 -11.51 -3.93 -11.86
N LEU A 167 -12.20 -4.16 -10.73
CA LEU A 167 -12.57 -5.51 -10.29
C LEU A 167 -13.45 -6.23 -11.31
N ARG A 168 -14.44 -5.54 -11.86
CA ARG A 168 -15.31 -6.13 -12.91
C ARG A 168 -14.52 -6.45 -14.17
N GLY A 169 -13.58 -5.60 -14.56
CA GLY A 169 -12.67 -5.85 -15.68
C GLY A 169 -11.88 -7.13 -15.50
N LEU A 170 -11.27 -7.33 -14.32
CA LEU A 170 -10.54 -8.55 -13.97
C LEU A 170 -11.47 -9.79 -14.00
N VAL A 171 -12.64 -9.71 -13.36
CA VAL A 171 -13.59 -10.83 -13.34
C VAL A 171 -14.05 -11.21 -14.75
N VAL A 172 -14.35 -10.24 -15.61
CA VAL A 172 -14.79 -10.51 -16.99
C VAL A 172 -13.65 -11.07 -17.83
N ARG A 173 -12.41 -10.55 -17.67
CA ARG A 173 -11.21 -11.12 -18.28
C ARG A 173 -11.10 -12.62 -17.93
N PHE A 174 -11.16 -12.96 -16.65
CA PHE A 174 -11.02 -14.34 -16.19
C PHE A 174 -12.24 -15.21 -16.51
N ALA A 175 -13.43 -14.63 -16.67
CA ALA A 175 -14.58 -15.37 -17.16
C ALA A 175 -14.45 -15.77 -18.63
N ARG A 176 -13.73 -14.98 -19.44
CA ARG A 176 -13.44 -15.30 -20.85
C ARG A 176 -12.24 -16.22 -21.00
N SER A 177 -11.18 -15.94 -20.27
CA SER A 177 -9.93 -16.69 -20.33
C SER A 177 -9.38 -16.88 -18.91
N PRO A 178 -9.69 -17.99 -18.23
CA PRO A 178 -9.16 -18.27 -16.92
C PRO A 178 -7.63 -18.37 -16.96
N GLU A 179 -6.98 -17.72 -16.01
CA GLU A 179 -5.55 -17.78 -15.84
C GLU A 179 -5.17 -18.90 -14.87
N MET A 180 -4.23 -19.76 -15.28
CA MET A 180 -3.82 -20.93 -14.50
C MET A 180 -2.44 -20.73 -13.84
N ALA A 181 -1.93 -19.49 -13.83
CA ALA A 181 -0.64 -19.19 -13.23
C ALA A 181 -0.59 -19.53 -11.74
N ALA A 182 0.55 -20.03 -11.29
CA ALA A 182 0.80 -20.28 -9.89
C ALA A 182 1.04 -18.96 -9.13
N PRO A 183 0.77 -18.92 -7.83
CA PRO A 183 1.23 -17.85 -6.95
C PRO A 183 2.74 -17.66 -7.05
N ARG A 184 3.20 -16.44 -6.80
CA ARG A 184 4.61 -16.08 -6.85
C ARG A 184 5.12 -15.81 -5.45
N ASP A 185 6.22 -16.46 -5.08
CA ASP A 185 6.94 -16.11 -3.85
C ASP A 185 7.71 -14.80 -4.07
N TRP A 186 7.34 -13.78 -3.32
CA TRP A 186 7.98 -12.48 -3.33
C TRP A 186 9.10 -12.38 -2.28
N GLY A 187 9.06 -13.20 -1.23
CA GLY A 187 9.98 -13.13 -0.10
C GLY A 187 10.08 -11.70 0.46
N ASP A 188 11.28 -11.31 0.87
CA ASP A 188 11.54 -9.97 1.42
C ASP A 188 11.24 -8.83 0.44
N ARG A 189 11.24 -9.11 -0.86
CA ARG A 189 10.92 -8.13 -1.90
C ARG A 189 9.50 -7.58 -1.77
N LEU A 190 8.58 -8.33 -1.16
CA LEU A 190 7.22 -7.87 -0.92
C LEU A 190 7.22 -6.55 -0.13
N TYR A 191 8.00 -6.49 0.95
CA TYR A 191 8.08 -5.32 1.81
C TYR A 191 9.18 -4.34 1.39
N ASP A 192 10.32 -4.82 0.91
CA ASP A 192 11.42 -3.94 0.56
C ASP A 192 11.18 -3.18 -0.75
N GLY A 193 10.58 -3.85 -1.74
CA GLY A 193 10.33 -3.28 -3.06
C GLY A 193 8.92 -2.71 -3.24
N PHE A 194 7.88 -3.52 -3.01
CA PHE A 194 6.51 -3.12 -3.36
C PHE A 194 5.86 -2.12 -2.40
N LEU A 195 6.50 -1.78 -1.29
CA LEU A 195 6.08 -0.66 -0.47
C LEU A 195 6.64 0.69 -0.93
N LEU A 196 7.42 0.69 -2.03
CA LEU A 196 7.88 1.90 -2.72
C LEU A 196 6.90 2.29 -3.82
N PRO A 197 6.32 3.49 -3.78
CA PRO A 197 5.31 3.97 -4.73
C PRO A 197 5.70 3.78 -6.20
N ARG A 198 6.98 3.97 -6.53
CA ARG A 198 7.46 3.86 -7.91
C ARG A 198 7.38 2.43 -8.45
N LEU A 199 7.77 1.45 -7.63
CA LEU A 199 7.71 0.03 -8.01
C LEU A 199 6.28 -0.49 -7.99
N LEU A 200 5.50 -0.04 -7.00
CA LEU A 200 4.08 -0.36 -6.88
C LEU A 200 3.29 0.14 -8.10
N TRP A 201 3.56 1.37 -8.53
CA TRP A 201 2.93 1.94 -9.71
C TRP A 201 3.30 1.19 -10.99
N ARG A 202 4.56 0.79 -11.14
CA ARG A 202 4.98 -0.03 -12.27
C ARG A 202 4.23 -1.36 -12.34
N ASP A 203 4.11 -2.06 -11.23
CA ASP A 203 3.33 -3.31 -11.15
C ASP A 203 1.86 -3.08 -11.53
N PHE A 204 1.28 -1.96 -11.09
CA PHE A 204 -0.08 -1.61 -11.46
C PHE A 204 -0.25 -1.33 -12.95
N LEU A 205 0.72 -0.69 -13.58
CA LEU A 205 0.72 -0.49 -15.03
C LEU A 205 0.77 -1.82 -15.81
N GLU A 206 1.42 -2.85 -15.27
CA GLU A 206 1.40 -4.20 -15.85
C GLU A 206 -0.03 -4.78 -15.79
N VAL A 207 -0.75 -4.61 -14.68
CA VAL A 207 -2.17 -5.01 -14.58
C VAL A 207 -3.04 -4.28 -15.62
N LEU A 208 -2.85 -2.98 -15.79
CA LEU A 208 -3.60 -2.21 -16.79
C LEU A 208 -3.27 -2.65 -18.22
N ALA A 209 -2.01 -2.95 -18.51
CA ALA A 209 -1.59 -3.48 -19.81
C ALA A 209 -2.22 -4.84 -20.12
N GLU A 210 -2.28 -5.72 -19.13
CA GLU A 210 -2.96 -7.02 -19.26
C GLU A 210 -4.47 -6.88 -19.51
N LEU A 211 -5.13 -5.95 -18.84
CA LEU A 211 -6.54 -5.63 -19.08
C LEU A 211 -6.74 -5.05 -20.48
N ALA A 212 -5.87 -4.13 -20.93
CA ALA A 212 -5.93 -3.57 -22.27
C ALA A 212 -5.75 -4.64 -23.34
N ALA A 213 -4.81 -5.56 -23.17
CA ALA A 213 -4.61 -6.71 -24.07
C ALA A 213 -5.83 -7.62 -24.14
N ALA A 214 -6.61 -7.72 -23.05
CA ALA A 214 -7.87 -8.45 -23.01
C ALA A 214 -9.08 -7.67 -23.58
N GLY A 215 -8.87 -6.45 -24.08
CA GLY A 215 -9.91 -5.59 -24.66
C GLY A 215 -10.62 -4.67 -23.66
N TYR A 216 -10.02 -4.46 -22.49
CA TYR A 216 -10.52 -3.55 -21.44
C TYR A 216 -9.49 -2.44 -21.16
N PRO A 217 -9.37 -1.42 -22.02
CA PRO A 217 -8.37 -0.37 -21.87
C PRO A 217 -8.74 0.59 -20.75
N PHE A 218 -8.05 0.49 -19.62
CA PHE A 218 -8.07 1.50 -18.58
C PHE A 218 -6.97 2.53 -18.84
N GLN A 219 -7.24 3.80 -18.58
CA GLN A 219 -6.24 4.84 -18.67
C GLN A 219 -5.52 4.99 -17.33
N ALA A 220 -4.20 5.07 -17.35
CA ALA A 220 -3.40 5.19 -16.14
C ALA A 220 -3.68 6.49 -15.37
N ASP A 221 -3.95 7.59 -16.09
CA ASP A 221 -4.26 8.91 -15.53
C ASP A 221 -5.51 8.92 -14.64
N TRP A 222 -6.47 7.99 -14.83
CA TRP A 222 -7.62 7.85 -13.94
C TRP A 222 -7.23 7.50 -12.50
N PHE A 223 -6.08 6.86 -12.31
CA PHE A 223 -5.58 6.42 -11.01
C PHE A 223 -4.49 7.34 -10.42
N GLU A 224 -3.95 8.29 -11.20
CA GLU A 224 -2.87 9.17 -10.75
C GLU A 224 -3.26 9.99 -9.51
N ALA A 225 -4.49 10.50 -9.48
CA ALA A 225 -4.99 11.25 -8.33
C ALA A 225 -5.00 10.42 -7.04
N LEU A 226 -5.25 9.10 -7.13
CA LEU A 226 -5.17 8.19 -6.00
C LEU A 226 -3.72 8.03 -5.53
N VAL A 227 -2.77 7.88 -6.47
CA VAL A 227 -1.33 7.75 -6.18
C VAL A 227 -0.80 9.01 -5.51
N GLU A 228 -1.09 10.20 -6.07
CA GLU A 228 -0.64 11.48 -5.50
C GLU A 228 -1.24 11.74 -4.11
N ARG A 229 -2.51 11.34 -3.91
CA ARG A 229 -3.12 11.42 -2.59
C ARG A 229 -2.45 10.50 -1.58
N ARG A 230 -2.17 9.25 -1.98
CA ARG A 230 -1.66 8.23 -1.09
C ARG A 230 -0.18 8.40 -0.78
N PHE A 231 0.58 8.82 -1.78
CA PHE A 231 2.03 8.98 -1.75
C PHE A 231 2.44 10.41 -2.11
N PRO A 232 2.11 11.39 -1.26
CA PRO A 232 2.40 12.78 -1.59
C PRO A 232 3.90 12.99 -1.78
N ARG A 233 4.21 13.87 -2.72
CA ARG A 233 5.57 14.36 -2.90
C ARG A 233 5.94 15.25 -1.73
N LEU A 234 7.05 14.93 -1.04
CA LEU A 234 7.57 15.66 0.10
C LEU A 234 8.51 16.79 -0.33
N GLY A 235 9.29 16.55 -1.40
CA GLY A 235 10.17 17.54 -1.96
C GLY A 235 10.90 17.06 -3.21
N ARG A 236 11.51 18.02 -3.90
CA ARG A 236 12.33 17.79 -5.10
C ARG A 236 13.50 18.76 -5.10
N LEU A 237 14.69 18.24 -5.40
CA LEU A 237 15.93 19.01 -5.54
C LEU A 237 16.59 18.67 -6.88
N GLN A 238 17.03 19.70 -7.60
CA GLN A 238 17.82 19.55 -8.82
C GLN A 238 19.24 20.06 -8.57
N LEU A 239 20.22 19.22 -8.90
CA LEU A 239 21.66 19.52 -8.78
C LEU A 239 22.33 19.20 -10.13
N GLY A 240 22.46 20.21 -10.97
CA GLY A 240 22.87 20.01 -12.37
C GLY A 240 21.89 19.13 -13.11
N ASP A 241 22.38 18.02 -13.68
CA ASP A 241 21.56 17.03 -14.40
C ASP A 241 20.89 16.00 -13.47
N VAL A 242 21.26 16.00 -12.19
CA VAL A 242 20.71 15.07 -11.21
C VAL A 242 19.46 15.65 -10.55
N VAL A 243 18.38 14.90 -10.52
CA VAL A 243 17.17 15.24 -9.79
C VAL A 243 16.92 14.20 -8.70
N LEU A 244 16.74 14.68 -7.48
CA LEU A 244 16.33 13.87 -6.33
C LEU A 244 14.91 14.26 -5.95
N GLU A 245 14.02 13.27 -5.85
CA GLU A 245 12.64 13.45 -5.41
C GLU A 245 12.37 12.57 -4.19
N LEU A 246 11.77 13.15 -3.15
CA LEU A 246 11.35 12.45 -1.95
C LEU A 246 9.82 12.35 -1.93
N ARG A 247 9.30 11.14 -1.69
CA ARG A 247 7.89 10.84 -1.53
C ARG A 247 7.61 10.07 -0.26
N GLN A 248 6.39 10.19 0.26
CA GLN A 248 5.88 9.27 1.27
C GLN A 248 5.81 7.85 0.68
N ALA A 249 6.19 6.85 1.45
CA ALA A 249 6.07 5.43 1.11
C ALA A 249 5.23 4.68 2.13
N LEU A 250 5.09 3.38 1.95
CA LEU A 250 4.35 2.52 2.87
C LEU A 250 5.29 1.86 3.87
N GLU A 251 4.81 1.69 5.09
CA GLU A 251 5.47 0.88 6.10
C GLU A 251 4.46 -0.09 6.71
N PRO A 252 4.78 -1.39 6.84
CA PRO A 252 3.89 -2.35 7.49
C PRO A 252 3.69 -2.00 8.96
N TRP A 253 2.52 -2.29 9.48
CA TRP A 253 2.24 -2.15 10.91
C TRP A 253 2.76 -3.38 11.66
N PRO A 254 3.82 -3.25 12.46
CA PRO A 254 4.30 -4.36 13.27
C PRO A 254 3.38 -4.57 14.47
N VAL A 255 3.01 -5.82 14.74
CA VAL A 255 2.42 -6.23 16.02
C VAL A 255 3.55 -6.47 17.00
N LEU A 256 3.53 -5.80 18.15
CA LEU A 256 4.51 -5.99 19.21
C LEU A 256 4.03 -6.96 20.30
N ALA A 257 2.72 -6.96 20.58
CA ALA A 257 2.12 -7.83 21.57
C ALA A 257 0.66 -8.11 21.22
N GLU A 258 0.15 -9.24 21.69
CA GLU A 258 -1.26 -9.60 21.65
C GLU A 258 -1.72 -9.92 23.06
N GLU A 259 -2.84 -9.33 23.48
CA GLU A 259 -3.52 -9.64 24.75
C GLU A 259 -4.89 -10.25 24.48
N ALA A 260 -5.22 -11.31 25.20
CA ALA A 260 -6.56 -11.86 25.21
C ALA A 260 -7.47 -10.94 26.03
N THR A 261 -8.52 -10.45 25.43
CA THR A 261 -9.58 -9.66 26.11
C THR A 261 -10.88 -10.45 26.16
N ALA A 262 -11.81 -10.04 27.01
CA ALA A 262 -13.12 -10.71 27.15
C ALA A 262 -13.94 -10.76 25.85
N GLY A 263 -13.62 -9.93 24.86
CA GLY A 263 -14.28 -9.86 23.55
C GLY A 263 -13.41 -10.29 22.36
N GLY A 264 -12.20 -10.80 22.60
CA GLY A 264 -11.24 -11.17 21.56
C GLY A 264 -9.81 -10.86 21.93
N MET A 265 -8.90 -10.82 20.94
CA MET A 265 -7.51 -10.45 21.16
C MET A 265 -7.28 -8.96 20.84
N ALA A 266 -6.63 -8.25 21.75
CA ALA A 266 -6.13 -6.90 21.50
C ALA A 266 -4.69 -6.98 20.95
N ARG A 267 -4.41 -6.16 19.93
CA ARG A 267 -3.09 -6.07 19.32
C ARG A 267 -2.49 -4.70 19.60
N PHE A 268 -1.29 -4.69 20.15
CA PHE A 268 -0.50 -3.47 20.35
C PHE A 268 0.41 -3.25 19.17
N LEU A 269 0.26 -2.12 18.49
CA LEU A 269 1.00 -1.78 17.29
C LEU A 269 2.01 -0.68 17.56
N ASP A 270 3.24 -0.83 17.06
CA ASP A 270 4.19 0.26 16.97
C ASP A 270 4.06 0.97 15.62
N SER A 271 3.31 2.07 15.60
CA SER A 271 3.11 2.90 14.41
C SER A 271 4.16 4.02 14.25
N ALA A 272 5.18 4.01 15.09
CA ALA A 272 6.23 5.06 15.09
C ALA A 272 7.20 4.94 13.92
N ARG A 273 7.27 3.76 13.28
CA ARG A 273 8.08 3.58 12.07
C ARG A 273 7.38 4.14 10.86
N ASP A 274 8.17 4.79 10.01
CA ASP A 274 7.70 5.34 8.74
C ASP A 274 8.74 5.12 7.65
N ARG A 275 8.36 5.29 6.42
CA ARG A 275 9.21 5.10 5.24
C ARG A 275 9.00 6.23 4.26
N VAL A 276 10.10 6.68 3.68
CA VAL A 276 10.11 7.57 2.51
C VAL A 276 10.76 6.86 1.34
N GLN A 277 10.34 7.21 0.13
CA GLN A 277 10.98 6.82 -1.11
C GLN A 277 11.83 7.97 -1.62
N LEU A 278 13.08 7.66 -1.92
CA LEU A 278 13.95 8.51 -2.72
C LEU A 278 13.95 8.01 -4.17
N THR A 279 13.61 8.88 -5.10
CA THR A 279 13.82 8.65 -6.55
C THR A 279 14.94 9.56 -7.02
N ALA A 280 15.86 9.03 -7.79
CA ALA A 280 16.96 9.77 -8.37
C ALA A 280 17.03 9.56 -9.88
N THR A 281 17.16 10.66 -10.65
CA THR A 281 17.35 10.61 -12.09
C THR A 281 18.60 11.37 -12.49
N GLY A 282 19.19 11.02 -13.62
CA GLY A 282 20.42 11.67 -14.13
C GLY A 282 21.70 11.25 -13.40
N LEU A 283 21.64 10.21 -12.55
CA LEU A 283 22.85 9.69 -11.90
C LEU A 283 23.77 9.01 -12.90
N THR A 284 25.07 9.24 -12.75
CA THR A 284 26.12 8.45 -13.41
C THR A 284 26.53 7.31 -12.49
N PRO A 285 26.27 6.04 -12.85
CA PRO A 285 26.68 4.88 -12.05
C PRO A 285 28.18 4.89 -11.76
N GLY A 286 28.55 4.52 -10.54
CA GLY A 286 29.95 4.50 -10.09
C GLY A 286 30.54 5.88 -9.77
N ARG A 287 29.92 6.98 -10.24
CA ARG A 287 30.34 8.34 -9.89
C ARG A 287 29.48 8.97 -8.81
N HIS A 288 28.16 8.84 -8.95
CA HIS A 288 27.25 9.48 -8.01
C HIS A 288 26.78 8.48 -6.96
N ALA A 289 26.81 8.88 -5.71
CA ALA A 289 26.23 8.15 -4.59
C ALA A 289 25.32 9.09 -3.80
N VAL A 290 24.21 8.57 -3.30
CA VAL A 290 23.38 9.29 -2.34
C VAL A 290 23.57 8.66 -0.98
N VAL A 291 23.73 9.48 0.03
CA VAL A 291 23.80 9.06 1.43
C VAL A 291 22.66 9.68 2.22
N CYS A 292 22.18 8.98 3.23
CA CYS A 292 21.22 9.48 4.19
C CYS A 292 21.79 9.28 5.60
N ASN A 293 21.92 10.38 6.36
CA ASN A 293 22.51 10.37 7.71
C ASN A 293 23.87 9.62 7.75
N GLY A 294 24.74 9.86 6.75
CA GLY A 294 26.06 9.24 6.63
C GLY A 294 26.08 7.80 6.10
N ARG A 295 24.94 7.17 5.86
CA ARG A 295 24.82 5.81 5.31
C ARG A 295 24.44 5.83 3.84
N ARG A 296 25.02 4.97 3.03
CA ARG A 296 24.72 4.88 1.60
C ARG A 296 23.30 4.39 1.36
N VAL A 297 22.55 5.13 0.52
CA VAL A 297 21.21 4.72 0.07
C VAL A 297 21.36 3.67 -1.03
N PRO A 298 20.70 2.50 -0.90
CA PRO A 298 20.83 1.37 -1.85
C PRO A 298 19.94 1.60 -3.08
N LEU A 299 20.30 2.55 -3.93
CA LEU A 299 19.54 2.91 -5.12
C LEU A 299 19.53 1.76 -6.14
N GLN A 300 18.34 1.31 -6.53
CA GLN A 300 18.09 0.27 -7.50
C GLN A 300 17.43 0.83 -8.76
N VAL A 301 17.68 0.23 -9.91
CA VAL A 301 17.05 0.61 -11.17
C VAL A 301 15.55 0.34 -11.16
N THR A 302 14.75 1.26 -11.69
CA THR A 302 13.29 1.11 -11.76
C THR A 302 12.81 0.36 -13.01
N GLY A 303 13.69 0.09 -13.97
CA GLY A 303 13.35 -0.38 -15.31
C GLY A 303 13.22 0.77 -16.32
N VAL A 304 13.24 2.03 -15.86
CA VAL A 304 13.38 3.22 -16.71
C VAL A 304 14.84 3.63 -16.75
N VAL A 305 15.37 3.87 -17.93
CA VAL A 305 16.78 4.22 -18.11
C VAL A 305 17.11 5.51 -17.36
N GLY A 306 18.15 5.45 -16.53
CA GLY A 306 18.63 6.60 -15.76
C GLY A 306 17.77 6.94 -14.53
N GLU A 307 16.78 6.12 -14.19
CA GLU A 307 15.95 6.31 -12.99
C GLU A 307 16.25 5.22 -11.94
N TYR A 308 16.45 5.67 -10.71
CA TYR A 308 16.79 4.83 -9.56
C TYR A 308 15.84 5.12 -8.40
N VAL A 309 15.60 4.11 -7.56
CA VAL A 309 14.71 4.21 -6.41
C VAL A 309 15.28 3.46 -5.21
N ALA A 310 15.06 3.99 -4.02
CA ALA A 310 15.27 3.31 -2.76
C ALA A 310 14.28 3.79 -1.70
N GLY A 311 14.04 2.94 -0.70
CA GLY A 311 13.33 3.30 0.52
C GLY A 311 14.30 3.69 1.62
N VAL A 312 13.87 4.60 2.49
CA VAL A 312 14.54 4.89 3.75
C VAL A 312 13.51 4.71 4.86
N ARG A 313 13.72 3.69 5.69
CA ARG A 313 12.93 3.42 6.89
C ARG A 313 13.55 4.13 8.07
N TYR A 314 12.73 4.74 8.88
CA TYR A 314 13.16 5.44 10.09
C TYR A 314 12.11 5.35 11.17
N LYS A 315 12.53 5.60 12.40
CA LYS A 315 11.61 5.84 13.52
C LYS A 315 11.64 7.34 13.80
N ALA A 316 10.50 8.01 13.66
CA ALA A 316 10.40 9.41 14.04
C ALA A 316 10.62 9.56 15.55
N SER A 317 11.19 10.69 15.98
CA SER A 317 11.23 11.05 17.40
C SER A 317 9.83 11.10 17.94
N ASP A 318 9.58 10.35 19.02
CA ASP A 318 8.25 10.03 19.40
C ASP A 318 7.87 10.60 20.75
N PRO A 319 6.60 10.90 20.95
CA PRO A 319 6.07 11.11 22.28
C PRO A 319 6.31 9.84 23.15
N PRO A 320 6.36 9.98 24.46
CA PRO A 320 6.94 9.02 25.42
C PRO A 320 6.28 7.63 25.52
N ALA A 321 5.50 7.23 24.54
CA ALA A 321 4.72 5.99 24.52
C ALA A 321 5.18 4.95 23.51
N THR A 322 6.46 4.93 23.09
CA THR A 322 6.91 3.89 22.17
C THR A 322 7.14 2.57 22.85
N LEU A 323 6.56 1.53 22.28
CA LEU A 323 6.74 0.14 22.75
C LEU A 323 8.15 -0.43 22.40
N HIS A 324 8.93 0.27 21.58
CA HIS A 324 10.32 -0.08 21.24
C HIS A 324 11.31 1.02 21.66
N PRO A 325 11.65 1.11 22.95
CA PRO A 325 12.55 2.17 23.43
C PRO A 325 13.98 2.06 22.89
N LEU A 326 14.40 0.86 22.43
CA LEU A 326 15.76 0.62 21.96
C LEU A 326 16.00 1.00 20.49
N ALA A 327 14.95 1.25 19.70
CA ALA A 327 15.12 1.67 18.31
C ALA A 327 15.52 3.15 18.27
N PRO A 328 16.64 3.53 17.61
CA PRO A 328 17.05 4.91 17.51
C PRO A 328 16.00 5.75 16.79
N THR A 329 15.74 6.92 17.32
CA THR A 329 14.82 7.90 16.70
C THR A 329 15.60 8.86 15.82
N VAL A 330 14.95 9.34 14.77
CA VAL A 330 15.52 10.24 13.78
C VAL A 330 14.66 11.51 13.69
N ASP A 331 15.23 12.65 14.07
CA ASP A 331 14.56 13.95 13.96
C ASP A 331 14.66 14.54 12.56
N VAL A 332 15.74 14.22 11.86
CA VAL A 332 16.07 14.77 10.54
C VAL A 332 16.68 13.68 9.67
N LEU A 333 16.15 13.51 8.49
CA LEU A 333 16.78 12.75 7.42
C LEU A 333 17.59 13.73 6.56
N GLU A 334 18.90 13.57 6.56
CA GLU A 334 19.83 14.39 5.79
C GLU A 334 20.32 13.62 4.58
N PHE A 335 19.88 14.02 3.39
CA PHE A 335 20.28 13.42 2.12
C PHE A 335 21.36 14.25 1.45
N ASP A 336 22.46 13.63 1.07
CA ASP A 336 23.57 14.26 0.37
C ASP A 336 23.91 13.50 -0.91
N LEU A 337 24.06 14.25 -2.01
CA LEU A 337 24.59 13.72 -3.27
C LEU A 337 26.10 13.89 -3.29
N ILE A 338 26.81 12.80 -3.47
CA ILE A 338 28.27 12.73 -3.45
C ILE A 338 28.79 12.40 -4.85
N ASP A 339 29.77 13.14 -5.32
CA ASP A 339 30.63 12.75 -6.44
C ASP A 339 31.81 11.93 -5.89
N THR A 340 31.76 10.62 -6.06
CA THR A 340 32.75 9.70 -5.54
C THR A 340 34.11 9.84 -6.22
N TRP A 341 34.15 10.35 -7.45
CA TRP A 341 35.42 10.57 -8.15
C TRP A 341 36.20 11.76 -7.60
N SER A 342 35.51 12.82 -7.22
CA SER A 342 36.14 13.97 -6.60
C SER A 342 36.16 13.94 -5.06
N GLY A 343 35.45 13.00 -4.44
CA GLY A 343 35.26 12.90 -3.00
C GLY A 343 34.52 14.11 -2.40
N ARG A 344 33.67 14.77 -3.19
CA ARG A 344 32.98 16.01 -2.78
C ARG A 344 31.47 15.86 -2.77
N MET A 345 30.85 16.53 -1.83
CA MET A 345 29.40 16.70 -1.81
C MET A 345 28.98 17.72 -2.87
N LEU A 346 28.04 17.35 -3.73
CA LEU A 346 27.46 18.21 -4.77
C LEU A 346 26.32 19.07 -4.23
N GLY A 347 25.66 18.63 -3.20
CA GLY A 347 24.53 19.28 -2.54
C GLY A 347 23.62 18.26 -1.89
N GLY A 348 22.55 18.71 -1.27
CA GLY A 348 21.63 17.83 -0.58
C GLY A 348 20.39 18.54 -0.04
N PHE A 349 19.62 17.84 0.75
CA PHE A 349 18.46 18.39 1.43
C PHE A 349 18.27 17.69 2.77
N SER A 350 17.56 18.37 3.65
CA SER A 350 17.06 17.76 4.89
C SER A 350 15.55 17.64 4.83
N TYR A 351 15.05 16.55 5.40
CA TYR A 351 13.64 16.32 5.62
C TYR A 351 13.40 16.10 7.10
N ARG A 352 12.54 16.94 7.69
CA ARG A 352 12.11 16.81 9.08
C ARG A 352 10.72 16.23 9.09
N PRO A 353 10.55 14.95 9.49
CA PRO A 353 9.22 14.40 9.70
C PRO A 353 8.46 15.28 10.70
N THR A 354 7.24 15.67 10.37
CA THR A 354 6.41 16.38 11.36
C THR A 354 5.97 15.36 12.39
N GLN A 355 6.35 15.58 13.62
CA GLN A 355 5.74 14.87 14.75
C GLN A 355 4.24 15.18 14.75
N PRO A 356 3.37 14.21 14.96
CA PRO A 356 2.05 14.52 15.44
C PRO A 356 2.26 15.35 16.72
N ALA A 357 1.63 16.51 16.79
CA ALA A 357 1.77 17.40 17.93
C ALA A 357 1.64 16.59 19.21
N SER A 358 2.70 16.58 20.02
CA SER A 358 2.73 15.84 21.26
C SER A 358 1.52 16.26 22.09
N GLN A 359 0.59 15.35 22.27
CA GLN A 359 -0.65 15.62 23.02
C GLN A 359 -0.40 15.62 24.52
N GLY A 360 0.53 16.44 24.96
CA GLY A 360 0.59 16.89 26.31
C GLY A 360 -0.38 18.05 26.51
N GLY A 361 -1.64 17.74 26.77
CA GLY A 361 -2.58 18.82 27.07
C GLY A 361 -3.87 18.74 26.26
N MET A 362 -4.55 17.66 26.37
CA MET A 362 -5.83 17.46 25.71
C MET A 362 -7.01 17.57 26.67
N VAL A 363 -7.37 18.79 27.01
CA VAL A 363 -8.79 19.11 27.25
C VAL A 363 -8.97 20.55 26.72
N GLY A 364 -9.66 20.69 25.59
CA GLY A 364 -10.19 21.99 25.19
C GLY A 364 -9.72 22.64 23.88
N ALA A 365 -8.96 21.97 23.01
CA ALA A 365 -8.69 22.54 21.70
C ALA A 365 -9.95 22.43 20.81
N ALA A 366 -10.53 23.57 20.47
CA ALA A 366 -11.64 23.66 19.52
C ALA A 366 -11.22 22.99 18.20
N MET A 367 -12.05 22.09 17.69
CA MET A 367 -11.83 21.47 16.38
C MET A 367 -11.71 22.59 15.32
N PRO A 368 -10.66 22.57 14.47
CA PRO A 368 -10.57 23.54 13.41
C PRO A 368 -11.80 23.44 12.51
N SER A 369 -12.43 24.56 12.25
CA SER A 369 -13.57 24.66 11.35
C SER A 369 -13.17 24.15 9.97
N VAL A 370 -13.88 23.16 9.48
CA VAL A 370 -13.67 22.61 8.14
C VAL A 370 -14.14 23.61 7.12
N PRO A 371 -13.36 23.91 6.08
CA PRO A 371 -13.83 24.76 4.99
C PRO A 371 -15.11 24.17 4.39
N ASP A 372 -16.13 25.00 4.29
CA ASP A 372 -17.43 24.65 3.68
C ASP A 372 -17.21 24.39 2.18
N ILE A 373 -17.29 23.14 1.78
CA ILE A 373 -17.26 22.77 0.37
C ILE A 373 -18.73 22.80 -0.07
N GLY A 374 -19.18 23.94 -0.58
CA GLY A 374 -20.51 24.10 -1.14
C GLY A 374 -20.85 23.08 -2.23
N PRO A 375 -22.14 22.78 -2.44
CA PRO A 375 -22.57 21.77 -3.41
C PRO A 375 -22.22 22.18 -4.85
N ARG A 376 -21.52 21.28 -5.58
CA ARG A 376 -21.33 21.40 -7.03
C ARG A 376 -22.57 20.84 -7.77
N PRO A 377 -23.01 21.49 -8.86
CA PRO A 377 -24.07 20.95 -9.69
C PRO A 377 -23.66 19.67 -10.42
N PRO A 378 -24.60 18.78 -10.77
CA PRO A 378 -24.33 17.56 -11.47
C PRO A 378 -23.91 17.86 -12.92
N GLU A 379 -22.63 17.72 -13.22
CA GLU A 379 -22.14 17.65 -14.59
C GLU A 379 -21.99 16.19 -15.03
N ASN A 380 -22.35 15.96 -16.28
CA ASN A 380 -22.25 14.65 -16.95
C ASN A 380 -20.92 13.95 -16.64
N VAL A 381 -21.01 12.68 -16.27
CA VAL A 381 -19.89 11.81 -15.89
C VAL A 381 -18.85 11.76 -17.01
N ARG A 382 -17.98 12.73 -17.04
CA ARG A 382 -16.67 12.63 -17.67
C ARG A 382 -15.70 12.31 -16.54
N PHE A 383 -14.95 11.24 -16.70
CA PHE A 383 -13.76 10.98 -15.86
C PHE A 383 -12.75 12.10 -16.13
N ALA A 384 -12.97 13.26 -15.54
CA ALA A 384 -11.97 14.30 -15.44
C ALA A 384 -11.07 13.96 -14.24
N PRO A 385 -9.78 14.33 -14.25
CA PRO A 385 -8.93 14.17 -13.07
C PRO A 385 -9.62 14.84 -11.89
N VAL A 386 -10.04 14.04 -10.93
CA VAL A 386 -10.70 14.56 -9.73
C VAL A 386 -9.62 15.28 -8.95
N GLY A 387 -9.77 16.59 -8.76
CA GLY A 387 -8.91 17.37 -7.86
C GLY A 387 -9.16 16.94 -6.42
N LEU A 388 -8.58 15.80 -6.03
CA LEU A 388 -8.65 15.34 -4.66
C LEU A 388 -7.80 16.25 -3.78
N PRO A 389 -8.23 16.52 -2.54
CA PRO A 389 -7.35 17.15 -1.57
C PRO A 389 -6.10 16.27 -1.41
N VAL A 390 -4.97 16.78 -1.85
CA VAL A 390 -3.68 16.11 -1.70
C VAL A 390 -3.40 16.01 -0.21
N TRP A 391 -3.03 14.81 0.25
CA TRP A 391 -2.53 14.65 1.61
C TRP A 391 -1.27 15.49 1.72
N GLN A 392 -1.28 16.49 2.59
CA GLN A 392 -0.05 17.22 2.86
C GLN A 392 0.93 16.22 3.47
N GLY A 393 2.04 15.99 2.79
CA GLY A 393 3.13 15.18 3.31
C GLY A 393 3.53 15.74 4.68
N ARG A 394 3.64 14.85 5.65
CA ARG A 394 3.97 15.25 7.02
C ARG A 394 5.46 15.50 7.11
N GLY A 395 5.90 16.72 6.93
CA GLY A 395 7.30 17.06 7.14
C GLY A 395 7.73 18.32 6.41
N ARG A 396 8.89 18.82 6.78
CA ARG A 396 9.51 20.00 6.18
C ARG A 396 10.73 19.58 5.37
N PHE A 397 10.67 19.86 4.09
CA PHE A 397 11.78 19.67 3.16
C PHE A 397 12.55 20.96 2.99
N GLU A 398 13.87 20.92 3.22
CA GLU A 398 14.75 22.09 3.11
C GLU A 398 15.96 21.73 2.22
N PRO A 399 16.15 22.39 1.07
CA PRO A 399 17.37 22.27 0.29
C PRO A 399 18.58 22.75 1.09
N ARG A 400 19.69 22.03 1.01
CA ARG A 400 20.96 22.41 1.62
C ARG A 400 21.97 22.76 0.53
N ALA A 401 22.43 23.99 0.54
CA ALA A 401 23.52 24.44 -0.31
C ALA A 401 24.85 24.19 0.41
N SER A 402 25.54 23.13 0.08
CA SER A 402 26.88 22.86 0.62
C SER A 402 27.78 22.18 -0.40
N ALA A 403 27.83 22.76 -1.61
CA ALA A 403 28.73 22.29 -2.64
C ALA A 403 30.20 22.41 -2.18
N GLY A 404 30.94 21.31 -2.33
CA GLY A 404 32.39 21.29 -2.13
C GLY A 404 32.91 20.89 -0.77
N ARG A 405 32.09 20.50 0.20
CA ARG A 405 32.59 19.89 1.45
C ARG A 405 33.23 18.52 1.17
N PRO A 406 34.44 18.25 1.69
CA PRO A 406 34.99 16.90 1.63
C PRO A 406 34.12 15.94 2.46
N VAL A 407 33.88 14.77 1.92
CA VAL A 407 33.13 13.73 2.62
C VAL A 407 34.13 12.85 3.37
N ALA A 408 33.87 12.55 4.64
CA ALA A 408 34.65 11.59 5.40
C ALA A 408 34.64 10.22 4.68
N ALA A 409 35.78 9.56 4.65
CA ALA A 409 36.08 8.43 3.75
C ALA A 409 35.25 7.16 3.97
N GLU A 410 34.46 7.06 5.03
CA GLU A 410 33.68 5.87 5.35
C GLU A 410 32.19 6.10 5.14
N VAL A 411 31.74 5.89 3.91
CA VAL A 411 30.32 5.67 3.64
C VAL A 411 30.03 4.20 3.96
N VAL A 412 29.35 3.93 5.05
CA VAL A 412 28.93 2.58 5.45
C VAL A 412 28.19 1.91 4.29
N GLY A 413 28.57 0.67 3.96
CA GLY A 413 28.04 -0.07 2.83
C GLY A 413 26.53 -0.31 2.90
N THR A 414 25.95 -0.76 1.81
CA THR A 414 24.55 -1.19 1.73
C THR A 414 24.39 -2.60 2.25
N ASP A 415 23.26 -2.92 2.91
CA ASP A 415 22.91 -4.27 3.30
C ASP A 415 22.50 -5.08 2.06
N PRO A 416 23.23 -6.14 1.67
CA PRO A 416 22.89 -6.94 0.51
C PRO A 416 21.57 -7.72 0.67
N ALA A 417 21.12 -7.99 1.90
CA ALA A 417 19.84 -8.64 2.17
C ALA A 417 18.65 -7.72 1.91
N ARG A 418 18.87 -6.39 1.92
CA ARG A 418 17.83 -5.37 1.69
C ARG A 418 18.20 -4.41 0.56
N PRO A 419 18.20 -4.87 -0.69
CA PRO A 419 18.70 -4.09 -1.81
C PRO A 419 17.92 -2.82 -2.11
N TYR A 420 16.69 -2.70 -1.65
CA TYR A 420 15.80 -1.54 -1.88
C TYR A 420 15.63 -0.65 -0.66
N LEU A 421 16.17 -1.03 0.51
CA LEU A 421 15.83 -0.37 1.77
C LEU A 421 17.06 -0.01 2.60
N LEU A 422 17.20 1.27 2.94
CA LEU A 422 18.06 1.72 4.02
C LEU A 422 17.24 1.77 5.31
N ASP A 423 17.61 0.99 6.31
CA ASP A 423 16.95 0.98 7.60
C ASP A 423 17.78 1.75 8.63
N LEU A 424 17.25 2.90 9.06
CA LEU A 424 17.84 3.75 10.10
C LEU A 424 17.29 3.44 11.50
N SER A 425 16.29 2.57 11.61
CA SER A 425 15.72 2.17 12.91
C SER A 425 16.54 1.10 13.64
N PHE A 426 17.62 0.61 13.02
CA PHE A 426 18.62 -0.27 13.63
C PHE A 426 20.00 0.36 13.52
N GLN A 427 20.74 0.35 14.63
CA GLN A 427 22.17 0.60 14.60
C GLN A 427 22.83 -0.73 14.20
N GLY A 428 23.41 -0.79 12.98
CA GLY A 428 24.25 -1.89 12.54
C GLY A 428 25.61 -1.84 13.23
#